data_16e2f9fdf74a42204ab897f36cafcfa9
#
_entry.id   16e2f9fdf74a42204ab897f36cafcfa9
#
_cell.length_a   1.000
_cell.length_b   1.000
_cell.length_c   1.000
_cell.angle_alpha   90.00
_cell.angle_beta   90.00
_cell.angle_gamma   90.00
#
_symmetry.space_group_name_H-M   'P 1'
#
loop_
_entity.id
_entity.type
_entity.pdbx_description
1 polymer ?
#
loop_
_entity_poly.entity_id
_entity_poly.type
_entity_poly.pdbx_seq_one_letter_code
_entity_poly.pdbx_strand_id
1 'polypeptide(L)'
;MRKLILTAAAALLTAGCAVLFGGKDEATADFDKETSANEARVKEDRARSSLAQLETRLSDYTKTEKKIPAKLENLVPKYLAEIPTLDLSACGHETSQVEIYSAQILRDGQVDGSRIKGTGRWGYVFNENQVVIFVDCLKPSLRGVPWYQERGVY
;
A
#
# COMPACT_ATOMS: atom_id res chain seq x y z
N MET A 1 40.42 2.20 85.11
CA MET A 1 40.64 2.96 83.90
C MET A 1 40.50 2.01 82.70
N ARG A 2 39.34 1.84 82.18
CA ARG A 2 39.08 0.98 80.95
C ARG A 2 38.13 1.73 80.07
N LYS A 3 38.62 2.11 78.89
CA LYS A 3 37.84 2.74 77.83
C LYS A 3 37.16 1.66 77.00
N LEU A 4 35.83 1.62 76.98
CA LEU A 4 35.07 0.84 76.12
C LEU A 4 34.88 1.63 74.81
N ILE A 5 35.29 1.06 73.70
CA ILE A 5 35.06 1.56 72.39
C ILE A 5 33.85 0.81 71.83
N LEU A 6 32.72 1.50 71.62
CA LEU A 6 31.56 1.00 70.87
C LEU A 6 31.78 1.21 69.36
N THR A 7 31.88 0.14 68.62
CA THR A 7 31.84 0.15 67.15
C THR A 7 30.39 -0.01 66.69
N ALA A 8 29.85 1.04 66.18
CA ALA A 8 28.55 1.00 65.52
C ALA A 8 28.73 0.46 64.09
N ALA A 9 28.15 -0.70 63.80
CA ALA A 9 28.04 -1.25 62.44
C ALA A 9 26.87 -0.60 61.72
N ALA A 10 27.15 0.22 60.69
CA ALA A 10 26.16 0.74 59.79
C ALA A 10 25.87 -0.30 58.69
N ALA A 11 24.73 -0.96 58.77
CA ALA A 11 24.23 -1.80 57.66
C ALA A 11 23.59 -0.93 56.58
N LEU A 12 24.28 -0.78 55.47
CA LEU A 12 23.74 -0.17 54.26
C LEU A 12 22.79 -1.16 53.57
N LEU A 13 21.50 -0.90 53.68
CA LEU A 13 20.46 -1.54 52.90
C LEU A 13 20.48 -0.93 51.47
N THR A 14 21.17 -1.57 50.56
CA THR A 14 20.98 -1.34 49.11
C THR A 14 19.74 -2.09 48.65
N ALA A 15 18.58 -1.50 48.86
CA ALA A 15 17.35 -1.95 48.20
C ALA A 15 17.49 -1.62 46.72
N GLY A 16 17.72 -2.66 45.88
CA GLY A 16 17.91 -2.55 44.47
C GLY A 16 16.67 -2.03 43.76
N CYS A 17 16.83 -0.94 43.04
CA CYS A 17 15.95 -0.52 41.98
C CYS A 17 16.16 -1.44 40.73
N ALA A 18 15.60 -2.62 40.77
CA ALA A 18 15.70 -3.59 39.68
C ALA A 18 14.34 -4.02 39.12
N VAL A 19 13.30 -3.17 39.22
CA VAL A 19 11.95 -3.53 38.76
C VAL A 19 11.32 -2.44 37.85
N LEU A 20 12.10 -1.76 37.02
CA LEU A 20 11.52 -0.76 36.08
C LEU A 20 12.01 -0.90 34.64
N PHE A 21 12.52 -2.05 34.22
CA PHE A 21 12.93 -2.26 32.82
C PHE A 21 12.15 -3.34 32.08
N GLY A 22 11.05 -3.88 32.64
CA GLY A 22 10.22 -4.90 32.01
C GLY A 22 9.05 -4.38 31.16
N GLY A 23 8.83 -3.06 31.08
CA GLY A 23 7.64 -2.48 30.42
C GLY A 23 7.89 -1.76 29.11
N LYS A 24 9.11 -1.79 28.54
CA LYS A 24 9.42 -1.08 27.31
C LYS A 24 9.10 -1.86 26.03
N ASP A 25 9.09 -3.17 26.08
CA ASP A 25 9.00 -3.99 24.87
C ASP A 25 7.56 -4.12 24.35
N GLU A 26 6.55 -4.16 25.20
CA GLU A 26 5.14 -4.23 24.78
C GLU A 26 4.63 -2.89 24.22
N ALA A 27 4.94 -1.78 24.86
CA ALA A 27 4.50 -0.46 24.42
C ALA A 27 5.14 -0.03 23.09
N THR A 28 6.39 -0.41 22.84
CA THR A 28 7.07 -0.16 21.56
C THR A 28 6.51 -1.05 20.45
N ALA A 29 6.21 -2.32 20.72
CA ALA A 29 5.64 -3.24 19.75
C ALA A 29 4.23 -2.81 19.31
N ASP A 30 3.40 -2.32 20.22
CA ASP A 30 2.06 -1.79 19.88
C ASP A 30 2.15 -0.51 19.07
N PHE A 31 3.07 0.40 19.39
CA PHE A 31 3.29 1.61 18.63
C PHE A 31 3.78 1.32 17.19
N ASP A 32 4.73 0.40 17.04
CA ASP A 32 5.25 -0.01 15.73
C ASP A 32 4.16 -0.66 14.87
N LYS A 33 3.29 -1.45 15.47
CA LYS A 33 2.15 -2.09 14.81
C LYS A 33 1.12 -1.07 14.34
N GLU A 34 0.79 -0.07 15.16
CA GLU A 34 -0.14 1.00 14.81
C GLU A 34 0.44 1.88 13.70
N THR A 35 1.72 2.22 13.77
CA THR A 35 2.42 2.98 12.75
C THR A 35 2.41 2.25 11.41
N SER A 36 2.75 0.96 11.39
CA SER A 36 2.75 0.15 10.16
C SER A 36 1.34 -0.01 9.56
N ALA A 37 0.31 -0.12 10.39
CA ALA A 37 -1.08 -0.18 9.93
C ALA A 37 -1.54 1.15 9.31
N ASN A 38 -1.13 2.27 9.88
CA ASN A 38 -1.43 3.59 9.33
C ASN A 38 -0.70 3.85 8.01
N GLU A 39 0.56 3.45 7.90
CA GLU A 39 1.31 3.51 6.64
C GLU A 39 0.66 2.69 5.54
N ALA A 40 0.21 1.48 5.85
CA ALA A 40 -0.50 0.63 4.90
C ALA A 40 -1.80 1.29 4.41
N ARG A 41 -2.58 1.92 5.29
CA ARG A 41 -3.79 2.68 4.91
C ARG A 41 -3.47 3.83 3.97
N VAL A 42 -2.46 4.63 4.30
CA VAL A 42 -2.03 5.77 3.47
C VAL A 42 -1.61 5.32 2.07
N LYS A 43 -0.85 4.22 1.96
CA LYS A 43 -0.44 3.63 0.69
C LYS A 43 -1.63 3.15 -0.13
N GLU A 44 -2.59 2.47 0.49
CA GLU A 44 -3.80 2.02 -0.18
C GLU A 44 -4.67 3.18 -0.66
N ASP A 45 -4.86 4.22 0.14
CA ASP A 45 -5.65 5.39 -0.26
C ASP A 45 -4.97 6.15 -1.41
N ARG A 46 -3.64 6.23 -1.40
CA ARG A 46 -2.87 6.79 -2.53
C ARG A 46 -3.05 5.95 -3.79
N ALA A 47 -2.99 4.63 -3.69
CA ALA A 47 -3.20 3.74 -4.83
C ALA A 47 -4.60 3.89 -5.43
N ARG A 48 -5.65 3.99 -4.61
CA ARG A 48 -7.03 4.25 -5.07
C ARG A 48 -7.17 5.61 -5.73
N SER A 49 -6.55 6.63 -5.15
CA SER A 49 -6.54 7.99 -5.73
C SER A 49 -5.85 8.00 -7.09
N SER A 50 -4.72 7.32 -7.22
CA SER A 50 -4.02 7.16 -8.50
C SER A 50 -4.86 6.39 -9.52
N LEU A 51 -5.56 5.35 -9.09
CA LEU A 51 -6.47 4.60 -9.97
C LEU A 51 -7.60 5.50 -10.49
N ALA A 52 -8.25 6.28 -9.61
CA ALA A 52 -9.28 7.24 -10.00
C ALA A 52 -8.75 8.30 -10.98
N GLN A 53 -7.53 8.79 -10.76
CA GLN A 53 -6.89 9.72 -11.67
C GLN A 53 -6.69 9.09 -13.05
N LEU A 54 -6.15 7.87 -13.12
CA LEU A 54 -5.93 7.14 -14.37
C LEU A 54 -7.25 6.89 -15.11
N GLU A 55 -8.30 6.45 -14.43
CA GLU A 55 -9.64 6.24 -15.01
C GLU A 55 -10.21 7.53 -15.60
N THR A 56 -10.09 8.65 -14.85
CA THR A 56 -10.52 9.97 -15.31
C THR A 56 -9.76 10.40 -16.58
N ARG A 57 -8.43 10.27 -16.59
CA ARG A 57 -7.59 10.66 -17.72
C ARG A 57 -7.79 9.78 -18.95
N LEU A 58 -8.06 8.49 -18.76
CA LEU A 58 -8.48 7.59 -19.84
C LEU A 58 -9.81 8.04 -20.46
N SER A 59 -10.78 8.41 -19.63
CA SER A 59 -12.06 8.96 -20.08
C SER A 59 -11.87 10.26 -20.88
N ASP A 60 -11.07 11.19 -20.38
CA ASP A 60 -10.77 12.46 -21.04
C ASP A 60 -10.10 12.23 -22.40
N TYR A 61 -9.10 11.35 -22.46
CA TYR A 61 -8.44 10.96 -23.69
C TYR A 61 -9.45 10.40 -24.69
N THR A 62 -10.25 9.43 -24.29
CA THR A 62 -11.21 8.76 -25.16
C THR A 62 -12.27 9.72 -25.69
N LYS A 63 -12.76 10.64 -24.85
CA LYS A 63 -13.72 11.68 -25.27
C LYS A 63 -13.13 12.67 -26.27
N THR A 64 -11.87 13.05 -26.09
CA THR A 64 -11.18 14.07 -26.90
C THR A 64 -10.67 13.47 -28.20
N GLU A 65 -9.95 12.35 -28.13
CA GLU A 65 -9.29 11.74 -29.27
C GLU A 65 -10.20 10.80 -30.06
N LYS A 66 -11.42 10.51 -29.56
CA LYS A 66 -12.42 9.58 -30.14
C LYS A 66 -11.88 8.17 -30.42
N LYS A 67 -10.89 7.76 -29.65
CA LYS A 67 -10.27 6.43 -29.69
C LYS A 67 -9.75 6.01 -28.33
N ILE A 68 -9.61 4.71 -28.13
CA ILE A 68 -8.99 4.15 -26.92
C ILE A 68 -7.46 4.17 -27.12
N PRO A 69 -6.67 4.62 -26.12
CA PRO A 69 -5.21 4.59 -26.22
C PRO A 69 -4.71 3.14 -26.26
N ALA A 70 -3.79 2.83 -27.18
CA ALA A 70 -3.21 1.49 -27.27
C ALA A 70 -2.27 1.16 -26.08
N LYS A 71 -1.77 2.19 -25.41
CA LYS A 71 -0.89 2.09 -24.23
C LYS A 71 -1.21 3.23 -23.28
N LEU A 72 -1.00 2.99 -21.97
CA LEU A 72 -1.23 4.00 -20.95
C LEU A 72 -0.29 5.21 -21.10
N GLU A 73 0.92 4.99 -21.61
CA GLU A 73 1.91 6.04 -21.91
C GLU A 73 1.41 7.06 -22.94
N ASN A 74 0.40 6.73 -23.75
CA ASN A 74 -0.20 7.69 -24.68
C ASN A 74 -0.92 8.86 -23.97
N LEU A 75 -1.17 8.75 -22.67
CA LEU A 75 -1.70 9.84 -21.86
C LEU A 75 -0.64 10.91 -21.53
N VAL A 76 0.65 10.54 -21.57
CA VAL A 76 1.77 11.40 -21.21
C VAL A 76 2.27 12.15 -22.46
N PRO A 77 2.59 13.44 -22.37
CA PRO A 77 2.40 14.35 -21.23
C PRO A 77 1.07 15.11 -21.25
N LYS A 78 0.23 14.93 -22.28
CA LYS A 78 -0.94 15.79 -22.55
C LYS A 78 -2.03 15.68 -21.47
N TYR A 79 -2.29 14.47 -20.98
CA TYR A 79 -3.37 14.17 -20.02
C TYR A 79 -2.83 13.86 -18.62
N LEU A 80 -1.60 13.37 -18.53
CA LEU A 80 -0.87 13.08 -17.30
C LEU A 80 0.55 13.61 -17.43
N ALA A 81 1.14 14.12 -16.36
CA ALA A 81 2.56 14.45 -16.34
C ALA A 81 3.41 13.17 -16.48
N GLU A 82 3.02 12.14 -15.76
CA GLU A 82 3.67 10.83 -15.73
C GLU A 82 2.67 9.75 -15.29
N ILE A 83 2.98 8.47 -15.50
CA ILE A 83 2.22 7.35 -14.96
C ILE A 83 2.44 7.31 -13.44
N PRO A 84 1.36 7.35 -12.62
CA PRO A 84 1.50 7.33 -11.18
C PRO A 84 2.21 6.08 -10.68
N THR A 85 3.04 6.26 -9.66
CA THR A 85 3.69 5.14 -9.00
C THR A 85 2.70 4.40 -8.10
N LEU A 86 2.69 3.08 -8.21
CA LEU A 86 1.94 2.16 -7.36
C LEU A 86 2.87 1.65 -6.26
N ASP A 87 2.56 1.95 -5.01
CA ASP A 87 3.28 1.49 -3.83
C ASP A 87 2.34 0.72 -2.90
N LEU A 88 2.28 -0.59 -3.11
CA LEU A 88 1.48 -1.52 -2.31
C LEU A 88 2.35 -2.68 -1.85
N SER A 89 2.82 -2.63 -0.62
CA SER A 89 3.72 -3.66 -0.06
C SER A 89 3.15 -5.08 -0.15
N ALA A 90 1.83 -5.22 -0.07
CA ALA A 90 1.17 -6.52 -0.23
C ALA A 90 1.24 -7.07 -1.65
N CYS A 91 1.40 -6.21 -2.67
CA CYS A 91 1.35 -6.59 -4.08
C CYS A 91 2.72 -6.67 -4.76
N GLY A 92 3.75 -6.09 -4.15
CA GLY A 92 5.11 -6.08 -4.71
C GLY A 92 5.89 -4.82 -4.38
N HIS A 93 6.85 -4.50 -5.22
CA HIS A 93 7.67 -3.31 -5.08
C HIS A 93 6.99 -2.09 -5.71
N GLU A 94 7.40 -0.91 -5.26
CA GLU A 94 7.02 0.36 -5.87
C GLU A 94 7.33 0.37 -7.37
N THR A 95 6.33 0.72 -8.21
CA THR A 95 6.47 0.67 -9.66
C THR A 95 5.47 1.56 -10.38
N SER A 96 5.87 2.14 -11.51
CA SER A 96 4.99 2.81 -12.48
C SER A 96 4.78 1.96 -13.75
N GLN A 97 5.27 0.73 -13.77
CA GLN A 97 5.18 -0.15 -14.93
C GLN A 97 3.74 -0.59 -15.19
N VAL A 98 3.45 -0.81 -16.46
CA VAL A 98 2.12 -1.24 -16.94
C VAL A 98 2.24 -2.63 -17.56
N GLU A 99 1.38 -3.54 -17.14
CA GLU A 99 1.21 -4.85 -17.75
C GLU A 99 0.00 -4.80 -18.70
N ILE A 100 0.23 -5.02 -19.98
CA ILE A 100 -0.83 -5.00 -21.00
C ILE A 100 -1.41 -6.39 -21.15
N TYR A 101 -2.72 -6.48 -21.03
CA TYR A 101 -3.47 -7.73 -21.13
C TYR A 101 -4.29 -7.82 -22.40
N SER A 102 -4.47 -9.04 -22.90
CA SER A 102 -5.45 -9.34 -23.94
C SER A 102 -6.88 -9.11 -23.43
N ALA A 103 -7.77 -8.65 -24.31
CA ALA A 103 -9.19 -8.47 -23.99
C ALA A 103 -9.89 -9.75 -23.48
N GLN A 104 -9.29 -10.92 -23.67
CA GLN A 104 -9.80 -12.20 -23.19
C GLN A 104 -9.88 -12.31 -21.66
N ILE A 105 -9.17 -11.42 -20.91
CA ILE A 105 -9.30 -11.37 -19.45
C ILE A 105 -10.58 -10.66 -19.01
N LEU A 106 -11.30 -10.00 -19.92
CA LEU A 106 -12.56 -9.34 -19.61
C LEU A 106 -13.72 -10.33 -19.72
N ARG A 107 -14.50 -10.42 -18.65
CA ARG A 107 -15.76 -11.16 -18.61
C ARG A 107 -16.84 -10.22 -18.10
N ASP A 108 -17.87 -10.01 -18.91
CA ASP A 108 -18.98 -9.10 -18.57
C ASP A 108 -18.52 -7.68 -18.17
N GLY A 109 -17.47 -7.17 -18.83
CA GLY A 109 -16.90 -5.84 -18.53
C GLY A 109 -15.99 -5.79 -17.30
N GLN A 110 -15.77 -6.90 -16.64
CA GLN A 110 -14.91 -7.00 -15.46
C GLN A 110 -13.67 -7.83 -15.73
N VAL A 111 -12.62 -7.60 -14.96
CA VAL A 111 -11.38 -8.37 -15.03
C VAL A 111 -11.57 -9.74 -14.37
N ASP A 112 -11.27 -10.80 -15.10
CA ASP A 112 -11.25 -12.16 -14.59
C ASP A 112 -9.94 -12.40 -13.83
N GLY A 113 -10.01 -12.43 -12.50
CA GLY A 113 -8.85 -12.61 -11.63
C GLY A 113 -8.11 -13.94 -11.81
N SER A 114 -8.75 -14.96 -12.42
CA SER A 114 -8.07 -16.23 -12.70
C SER A 114 -7.08 -16.14 -13.87
N ARG A 115 -7.11 -15.04 -14.64
CA ARG A 115 -6.33 -14.82 -15.85
C ARG A 115 -5.29 -13.71 -15.73
N ILE A 116 -5.22 -13.03 -14.60
CA ILE A 116 -4.18 -12.03 -14.33
C ILE A 116 -2.92 -12.69 -13.75
N LYS A 117 -1.80 -12.02 -13.90
CA LYS A 117 -0.48 -12.55 -13.47
C LYS A 117 -0.15 -12.25 -12.02
N GLY A 118 -0.76 -11.21 -11.42
CA GLY A 118 -0.45 -10.76 -10.07
C GLY A 118 0.92 -10.11 -9.95
N THR A 119 1.30 -9.31 -10.95
CA THR A 119 2.64 -8.70 -11.04
C THR A 119 2.87 -7.54 -10.07
N GLY A 120 1.83 -7.03 -9.43
CA GLY A 120 1.89 -5.83 -8.59
C GLY A 120 2.04 -4.53 -9.37
N ARG A 121 1.80 -4.54 -10.69
CA ARG A 121 1.88 -3.40 -11.61
C ARG A 121 0.49 -2.84 -11.91
N TRP A 122 0.44 -1.74 -12.66
CA TRP A 122 -0.80 -1.32 -13.30
C TRP A 122 -1.17 -2.36 -14.37
N GLY A 123 -2.36 -2.95 -14.28
CA GLY A 123 -2.93 -3.79 -15.33
C GLY A 123 -3.71 -2.93 -16.30
N TYR A 124 -3.51 -3.12 -17.60
CA TYR A 124 -4.18 -2.38 -18.65
C TYR A 124 -4.76 -3.34 -19.69
N VAL A 125 -6.04 -3.23 -19.95
CA VAL A 125 -6.73 -4.04 -20.94
C VAL A 125 -7.74 -3.19 -21.71
N PHE A 126 -7.84 -3.41 -23.01
CA PHE A 126 -8.78 -2.70 -23.87
C PHE A 126 -9.28 -3.58 -25.01
N ASN A 127 -10.43 -3.21 -25.54
CA ASN A 127 -10.99 -3.69 -26.79
C ASN A 127 -11.61 -2.51 -27.55
N GLU A 128 -12.37 -2.77 -28.61
CA GLU A 128 -13.00 -1.72 -29.42
C GLU A 128 -14.00 -0.85 -28.64
N ASN A 129 -14.61 -1.38 -27.57
CA ASN A 129 -15.73 -0.76 -26.87
C ASN A 129 -15.38 -0.25 -25.46
N GLN A 130 -14.32 -0.78 -24.86
CA GLN A 130 -14.00 -0.48 -23.47
C GLN A 130 -12.51 -0.54 -23.18
N VAL A 131 -12.12 0.20 -22.18
CA VAL A 131 -10.79 0.17 -21.57
C VAL A 131 -10.92 0.04 -20.07
N VAL A 132 -10.09 -0.80 -19.46
CA VAL A 132 -10.04 -1.01 -18.01
C VAL A 132 -8.60 -0.88 -17.55
N ILE A 133 -8.39 -0.05 -16.55
CA ILE A 133 -7.17 0.03 -15.76
C ILE A 133 -7.45 -0.58 -14.37
N PHE A 134 -6.52 -1.32 -13.84
CA PHE A 134 -6.65 -1.97 -12.54
C PHE A 134 -5.28 -2.19 -11.91
N VAL A 135 -5.24 -2.58 -10.65
CA VAL A 135 -4.02 -3.04 -9.98
C VAL A 135 -3.89 -4.54 -10.22
N ASP A 136 -2.84 -4.97 -10.90
CA ASP A 136 -2.58 -6.39 -11.19
C ASP A 136 -2.08 -7.13 -9.93
N CYS A 137 -2.98 -7.33 -8.97
CA CYS A 137 -2.70 -7.95 -7.68
C CYS A 137 -3.91 -8.74 -7.16
N LEU A 138 -3.67 -9.98 -6.80
CA LEU A 138 -4.68 -10.92 -6.27
C LEU A 138 -4.91 -10.77 -4.76
N LYS A 139 -4.02 -10.05 -4.08
CA LYS A 139 -4.12 -9.85 -2.63
C LYS A 139 -5.30 -8.94 -2.29
N PRO A 140 -5.96 -9.16 -1.15
CA PRO A 140 -7.02 -8.27 -0.70
C PRO A 140 -6.43 -6.93 -0.22
N SER A 141 -7.21 -5.87 -0.42
CA SER A 141 -7.01 -4.58 0.23
C SER A 141 -7.43 -4.66 1.71
N LEU A 142 -7.22 -3.60 2.47
CA LEU A 142 -7.75 -3.46 3.84
C LEU A 142 -9.29 -3.46 3.90
N ARG A 143 -9.96 -3.29 2.76
CA ARG A 143 -11.43 -3.44 2.62
C ARG A 143 -11.87 -4.88 2.39
N GLY A 144 -10.94 -5.83 2.28
CA GLY A 144 -11.21 -7.24 2.01
C GLY A 144 -11.53 -7.55 0.53
N VAL A 145 -11.40 -6.57 -0.37
CA VAL A 145 -11.63 -6.72 -1.81
C VAL A 145 -10.27 -6.95 -2.50
N PRO A 146 -10.14 -7.93 -3.40
CA PRO A 146 -8.93 -8.10 -4.20
C PRO A 146 -8.60 -6.83 -5.00
N TRP A 147 -7.32 -6.44 -5.05
CA TRP A 147 -6.90 -5.18 -5.67
C TRP A 147 -7.31 -5.06 -7.14
N TYR A 148 -7.34 -6.14 -7.90
CA TYR A 148 -7.79 -6.11 -9.29
C TYR A 148 -9.28 -5.75 -9.46
N GLN A 149 -10.06 -5.81 -8.39
CA GLN A 149 -11.48 -5.42 -8.36
C GLN A 149 -11.70 -4.03 -7.74
N GLU A 150 -10.68 -3.45 -7.10
CA GLU A 150 -10.79 -2.09 -6.58
C GLU A 150 -11.05 -1.10 -7.71
N ARG A 151 -11.83 -0.08 -7.43
CA ARG A 151 -12.12 1.04 -8.34
C ARG A 151 -11.61 2.33 -7.74
N GLY A 152 -11.31 3.29 -8.60
CA GLY A 152 -10.96 4.63 -8.15
C GLY A 152 -12.05 5.24 -7.28
N VAL A 153 -11.65 6.03 -6.30
CA VAL A 153 -12.57 6.80 -5.46
C VAL A 153 -12.74 8.17 -6.10
N TYR A 154 -13.98 8.50 -6.46
CA TYR A 154 -14.35 9.79 -7.03
C TYR A 154 -14.89 10.72 -5.95
#